data_79f39e049928824cc4edf0ff6ff1389f
#
_entry.id   79f39e049928824cc4edf0ff6ff1389f
#
_cell.length_a   1.000
_cell.length_b   1.000
_cell.length_c   1.000
_cell.angle_alpha   90.00
_cell.angle_beta   90.00
_cell.angle_gamma   90.00
#
_symmetry.space_group_name_H-M   'P 1'
#
loop_
_entity.id
_entity.type
_entity.pdbx_description
1 polymer ?
#
loop_
_entity_poly.entity_id
_entity_poly.type
_entity_poly.pdbx_seq_one_letter_code
_entity_poly.pdbx_strand_id
1 'polypeptide(L)'
;MKNITPISQKVYDYLRTIPKGKVVTYGQIAEHLGNKNMCRAVGNILHANPLPDYYPCYKVVNAKGLLAKNFGLGIEEQKQRLEKDGIKVEDYSVDLEIYQWK
;
A
#
# COMPACT_ATOMS: atom_id res chain seq x y z
N MET A 1 -19.71 -8.98 10.94
CA MET A 1 -18.89 -7.85 10.45
C MET A 1 -17.62 -7.75 11.29
N LYS A 2 -16.47 -7.73 10.64
CA LYS A 2 -15.21 -7.60 11.38
C LYS A 2 -15.04 -6.18 11.89
N ASN A 3 -14.67 -6.05 13.14
CA ASN A 3 -14.34 -4.74 13.70
C ASN A 3 -12.97 -4.29 13.22
N ILE A 4 -12.92 -3.09 12.68
CA ILE A 4 -11.67 -2.45 12.31
C ILE A 4 -11.14 -1.71 13.53
N THR A 5 -9.90 -2.01 13.94
CA THR A 5 -9.29 -1.32 15.08
C THR A 5 -9.00 0.14 14.73
N PRO A 6 -8.86 1.03 15.73
CA PRO A 6 -8.49 2.43 15.45
C PRO A 6 -7.20 2.56 14.64
N ILE A 7 -6.20 1.72 14.91
CA ILE A 7 -4.95 1.75 14.15
C ILE A 7 -5.17 1.30 12.71
N SER A 8 -5.93 0.22 12.50
CA SER A 8 -6.26 -0.25 11.15
C SER A 8 -7.01 0.83 10.38
N GLN A 9 -7.95 1.51 11.03
CA GLN A 9 -8.71 2.57 10.38
C GLN A 9 -7.81 3.72 9.95
N LYS A 10 -6.82 4.09 10.77
CA LYS A 10 -5.84 5.12 10.38
C LYS A 10 -5.08 4.73 9.13
N VAL A 11 -4.67 3.46 9.03
CA VAL A 11 -3.96 2.97 7.84
C VAL A 11 -4.87 3.06 6.63
N TYR A 12 -6.09 2.56 6.73
CA TYR A 12 -7.03 2.54 5.60
C TYR A 12 -7.39 3.97 5.15
N ASP A 13 -7.62 4.88 6.10
CA ASP A 13 -7.91 6.27 5.76
C ASP A 13 -6.74 6.93 5.06
N TYR A 14 -5.51 6.64 5.50
CA TYR A 14 -4.31 7.16 4.86
C TYR A 14 -4.22 6.72 3.40
N LEU A 15 -4.55 5.45 3.11
CA LEU A 15 -4.52 4.94 1.73
C LEU A 15 -5.39 5.77 0.80
N ARG A 16 -6.53 6.23 1.29
CA ARG A 16 -7.46 7.01 0.48
C ARG A 16 -6.98 8.41 0.17
N THR A 17 -5.96 8.89 0.88
CA THR A 17 -5.38 10.21 0.62
C THR A 17 -4.30 10.18 -0.45
N ILE A 18 -3.79 9.00 -0.80
CA ILE A 18 -2.71 8.86 -1.77
C ILE A 18 -3.23 9.23 -3.16
N PRO A 19 -2.59 10.22 -3.85
CA PRO A 19 -3.05 10.62 -5.18
C PRO A 19 -2.92 9.50 -6.20
N LYS A 20 -3.77 9.53 -7.22
CA LYS A 20 -3.62 8.63 -8.35
C LYS A 20 -2.24 8.80 -8.98
N GLY A 21 -1.59 7.69 -9.32
CA GLY A 21 -0.27 7.72 -9.93
C GLY A 21 0.87 7.79 -8.93
N LYS A 22 0.58 7.66 -7.63
CA LYS A 22 1.60 7.67 -6.58
C LYS A 22 1.50 6.42 -5.72
N VAL A 23 2.64 6.04 -5.12
CA VAL A 23 2.72 4.91 -4.19
C VAL A 23 3.37 5.36 -2.89
N VAL A 24 3.18 4.58 -1.84
CA VAL A 24 3.87 4.77 -0.56
C VAL A 24 4.53 3.46 -0.15
N THR A 25 5.46 3.55 0.80
CA THR A 25 6.09 2.36 1.36
C THR A 25 5.47 2.01 2.70
N TYR A 26 5.68 0.77 3.16
CA TYR A 26 5.25 0.37 4.50
C TYR A 26 5.84 1.30 5.57
N GLY A 27 7.10 1.73 5.37
CA GLY A 27 7.76 2.65 6.30
C GLY A 27 7.06 4.00 6.39
N GLN A 28 6.58 4.53 5.26
CA GLN A 28 5.85 5.79 5.28
C GLN A 28 4.55 5.68 6.09
N ILE A 29 3.85 4.57 5.95
CA ILE A 29 2.63 4.35 6.74
C ILE A 29 2.97 4.22 8.22
N ALA A 30 4.03 3.46 8.54
CA ALA A 30 4.47 3.31 9.92
C ALA A 30 4.84 4.66 10.55
N GLU A 31 5.53 5.52 9.80
CA GLU A 31 5.85 6.88 10.26
C GLU A 31 4.58 7.70 10.49
N HIS A 32 3.61 7.57 9.61
CA HIS A 32 2.32 8.26 9.76
C HIS A 32 1.63 7.85 11.07
N LEU A 33 1.81 6.60 11.49
CA LEU A 33 1.28 6.10 12.75
C LEU A 33 2.12 6.52 13.95
N GLY A 34 3.27 7.15 13.71
CA GLY A 34 4.15 7.63 14.76
C GLY A 34 5.20 6.63 15.24
N ASN A 35 5.36 5.50 14.56
CA ASN A 35 6.31 4.48 14.98
C ASN A 35 6.83 3.67 13.80
N LYS A 36 8.08 3.92 13.40
CA LYS A 36 8.73 3.23 12.28
C LYS A 36 8.81 1.72 12.46
N ASN A 37 8.72 1.24 13.69
CA ASN A 37 8.81 -0.20 13.98
C ASN A 37 7.52 -0.95 13.69
N MET A 38 6.48 -0.25 13.22
CA MET A 38 5.18 -0.84 12.93
C MET A 38 5.04 -1.38 11.50
N CYS A 39 6.13 -1.47 10.74
CA CYS A 39 6.05 -1.96 9.35
C CYS A 39 5.39 -3.33 9.24
N ARG A 40 5.71 -4.25 10.14
CA ARG A 40 5.11 -5.58 10.15
C ARG A 40 3.60 -5.52 10.43
N ALA A 41 3.23 -4.72 11.43
CA ALA A 41 1.81 -4.53 11.76
C ALA A 41 1.06 -3.90 10.59
N VAL A 42 1.68 -2.92 9.91
CA VAL A 42 1.10 -2.31 8.72
C VAL A 42 0.87 -3.37 7.64
N GLY A 43 1.84 -4.24 7.40
CA GLY A 43 1.70 -5.33 6.43
C GLY A 43 0.52 -6.24 6.76
N ASN A 44 0.37 -6.61 8.03
CA ASN A 44 -0.75 -7.44 8.47
C ASN A 44 -2.09 -6.74 8.29
N ILE A 45 -2.14 -5.44 8.60
CA ILE A 45 -3.36 -4.64 8.42
C ILE A 45 -3.75 -4.57 6.95
N LEU A 46 -2.79 -4.35 6.07
CA LEU A 46 -3.05 -4.28 4.63
C LEU A 46 -3.52 -5.62 4.08
N HIS A 47 -2.92 -6.71 4.56
CA HIS A 47 -3.32 -8.05 4.13
C HIS A 47 -4.74 -8.39 4.55
N ALA A 48 -5.19 -7.85 5.69
CA ALA A 48 -6.53 -8.06 6.22
C ALA A 48 -7.56 -7.05 5.70
N ASN A 49 -7.19 -6.23 4.72
CA ASN A 49 -8.06 -5.18 4.17
C ASN A 49 -9.40 -5.76 3.72
N PRO A 50 -10.52 -5.34 4.34
CA PRO A 50 -11.84 -5.91 4.00
C PRO A 50 -12.45 -5.32 2.74
N LEU A 51 -11.95 -4.18 2.26
CA LEU A 51 -12.52 -3.47 1.12
C LEU A 51 -11.42 -2.96 0.20
N PRO A 52 -10.71 -3.86 -0.51
CA PRO A 52 -9.56 -3.44 -1.34
C PRO A 52 -9.91 -2.48 -2.47
N ASP A 53 -11.15 -2.44 -2.92
CA ASP A 53 -11.57 -1.48 -3.94
C ASP A 53 -11.80 -0.09 -3.35
N TYR A 54 -12.11 -0.01 -2.06
CA TYR A 54 -12.36 1.25 -1.38
C TYR A 54 -11.10 1.77 -0.68
N TYR A 55 -10.34 0.86 -0.06
CA TYR A 55 -9.07 1.17 0.58
C TYR A 55 -7.94 0.67 -0.33
N PRO A 56 -7.30 1.54 -1.12
CA PRO A 56 -6.41 1.12 -2.21
C PRO A 56 -5.05 0.62 -1.72
N CYS A 57 -5.02 -0.54 -1.09
CA CYS A 57 -3.79 -1.12 -0.57
C CYS A 57 -2.79 -1.50 -1.68
N TYR A 58 -3.23 -1.58 -2.93
CA TYR A 58 -2.32 -1.84 -4.04
C TYR A 58 -1.28 -0.73 -4.23
N LYS A 59 -1.49 0.44 -3.63
CA LYS A 59 -0.55 1.57 -3.72
C LYS A 59 0.64 1.44 -2.76
N VAL A 60 0.72 0.36 -2.00
CA VAL A 60 1.79 0.17 -1.01
C VAL A 60 2.82 -0.82 -1.53
N VAL A 61 4.08 -0.42 -1.51
CA VAL A 61 5.21 -1.24 -1.94
C VAL A 61 6.26 -1.26 -0.84
N ASN A 62 7.28 -2.12 -0.97
CA ASN A 62 8.33 -2.13 0.05
C ASN A 62 9.33 -0.98 -0.17
N ALA A 63 10.32 -0.89 0.71
CA ALA A 63 11.30 0.21 0.68
C ALA A 63 12.12 0.26 -0.61
N LYS A 64 12.15 -0.82 -1.37
CA LYS A 64 12.84 -0.90 -2.66
C LYS A 64 11.90 -0.71 -3.85
N GLY A 65 10.62 -0.49 -3.59
CA GLY A 65 9.62 -0.35 -4.65
C GLY A 65 9.06 -1.67 -5.14
N LEU A 66 9.36 -2.78 -4.49
CA LEU A 66 8.84 -4.08 -4.91
C LEU A 66 7.39 -4.26 -4.51
N LEU A 67 6.61 -4.86 -5.41
CA LEU A 67 5.22 -5.20 -5.17
C LEU A 67 5.11 -6.27 -4.08
N ALA A 68 3.96 -6.32 -3.40
CA ALA A 68 3.74 -7.23 -2.29
C ALA A 68 3.45 -8.65 -2.81
N LYS A 69 4.32 -9.61 -2.51
CA LYS A 69 4.10 -11.01 -2.89
C LYS A 69 2.82 -11.57 -2.28
N ASN A 70 2.44 -11.06 -1.10
CA ASN A 70 1.27 -11.53 -0.37
C ASN A 70 0.07 -10.58 -0.51
N PHE A 71 0.05 -9.78 -1.58
CA PHE A 71 -1.12 -8.93 -1.84
C PHE A 71 -2.36 -9.83 -1.89
N GLY A 72 -3.42 -9.44 -1.15
CA GLY A 72 -4.60 -10.28 -0.98
C GLY A 72 -5.27 -10.70 -2.27
N LEU A 73 -5.19 -9.88 -3.32
CA LEU A 73 -5.75 -10.19 -4.63
C LEU A 73 -4.70 -10.75 -5.60
N GLY A 74 -3.46 -10.97 -5.13
CA GLY A 74 -2.37 -11.48 -5.93
C GLY A 74 -1.50 -10.38 -6.54
N ILE A 75 -0.22 -10.70 -6.73
CA ILE A 75 0.77 -9.72 -7.23
C ILE A 75 0.42 -9.21 -8.64
N GLU A 76 -0.18 -10.08 -9.47
CA GLU A 76 -0.59 -9.67 -10.82
C GLU A 76 -1.72 -8.63 -10.76
N GLU A 77 -2.64 -8.80 -9.83
CA GLU A 77 -3.72 -7.82 -9.65
C GLU A 77 -3.15 -6.49 -9.18
N GLN A 78 -2.20 -6.51 -8.26
CA GLN A 78 -1.53 -5.28 -7.82
C GLN A 78 -0.87 -4.57 -9.00
N LYS A 79 -0.14 -5.32 -9.82
CA LYS A 79 0.52 -4.78 -11.01
C LYS A 79 -0.49 -4.12 -11.93
N GLN A 80 -1.59 -4.80 -12.24
CA GLN A 80 -2.60 -4.28 -13.15
C GLN A 80 -3.23 -2.99 -12.63
N ARG A 81 -3.49 -2.92 -11.33
CA ARG A 81 -4.09 -1.73 -10.72
C ARG A 81 -3.13 -0.54 -10.75
N LEU A 82 -1.84 -0.78 -10.51
CA LEU A 82 -0.82 0.26 -10.60
C LEU A 82 -0.69 0.77 -12.04
N GLU A 83 -0.66 -0.14 -13.00
CA GLU A 83 -0.57 0.24 -14.42
C GLU A 83 -1.78 1.05 -14.86
N LYS A 84 -2.95 0.72 -14.35
CA LYS A 84 -4.18 1.46 -14.63
C LYS A 84 -4.11 2.90 -14.12
N ASP A 85 -3.35 3.12 -13.05
CA ASP A 85 -3.12 4.47 -12.50
C ASP A 85 -2.01 5.22 -13.26
N GLY A 86 -1.43 4.61 -14.28
CA GLY A 86 -0.37 5.23 -15.06
C GLY A 86 1.03 5.00 -14.50
N ILE A 87 1.18 4.05 -13.57
CA ILE A 87 2.47 3.74 -12.97
C ILE A 87 3.13 2.62 -13.77
N LYS A 88 4.37 2.84 -14.20
CA LYS A 88 5.12 1.81 -14.90
C LYS A 88 5.65 0.78 -13.91
N VAL A 89 5.34 -0.49 -14.17
CA VAL A 89 5.82 -1.61 -13.35
C VAL A 89 6.80 -2.43 -14.19
N GLU A 90 8.03 -2.60 -13.69
CA GLU A 90 9.05 -3.42 -14.32
C GLU A 90 9.54 -4.47 -13.34
N ASP A 91 9.51 -5.74 -13.74
CA ASP A 91 9.94 -6.84 -12.87
C ASP A 91 9.29 -6.78 -11.48
N TYR A 92 7.97 -6.47 -11.46
CA TYR A 92 7.18 -6.37 -10.24
C TYR A 92 7.74 -5.32 -9.26
N SER A 93 8.30 -4.25 -9.81
CA SER A 93 8.78 -3.13 -9.01
C SER A 93 8.41 -1.81 -9.67
N VAL A 94 8.41 -0.74 -8.87
CA VAL A 94 8.16 0.61 -9.34
C VAL A 94 9.33 1.50 -8.96
N ASP A 95 9.57 2.56 -9.76
CA ASP A 95 10.64 3.52 -9.48
C ASP A 95 10.16 4.52 -8.43
N LEU A 96 10.68 4.40 -7.22
CA LEU A 96 10.28 5.28 -6.12
C LEU A 96 10.69 6.74 -6.35
N GLU A 97 11.74 6.99 -7.12
CA GLU A 97 12.14 8.37 -7.44
C GLU A 97 11.07 9.09 -8.24
N ILE A 98 10.32 8.34 -9.05
CA ILE A 98 9.26 8.90 -9.89
C ILE A 98 7.91 8.87 -9.18
N TYR A 99 7.57 7.77 -8.53
CA TYR A 99 6.20 7.51 -8.10
C TYR A 99 5.93 7.61 -6.60
N GLN A 100 6.97 7.71 -5.77
CA GLN A 100 6.75 7.78 -4.33
C GLN A 100 6.10 9.10 -3.94
N TRP A 101 4.99 9.02 -3.21
CA TRP A 101 4.31 10.18 -2.67
C TRP A 101 5.05 10.72 -1.46
N LYS A 102 5.32 12.02 -1.44
CA LYS A 102 6.06 12.65 -0.36
C LYS A 102 5.28 13.81 0.23
#